data_626e0e7902f8fac82d61373da836fc0f
#
_entry.id   626e0e7902f8fac82d61373da836fc0f
#
_cell.length_a   1.000
_cell.length_b   1.000
_cell.length_c   1.000
_cell.angle_alpha   90.00
_cell.angle_beta   90.00
_cell.angle_gamma   90.00
#
_symmetry.space_group_name_H-M   'P 1'
#
loop_
_entity.id
_entity.type
_entity.pdbx_description
1 polymer ?
#
loop_
_entity_poly.entity_id
_entity_poly.type
_entity_poly.pdbx_seq_one_letter_code
_entity_poly.pdbx_strand_id
1 'polypeptide(L)'
;MNRCGECSWCCFFTAVPEFAKPNNQWCCFCKPCEGCGAYNLRPSSCSEYVCLYYINYWLPEAYRPDQCGVMFEKLYDSRVFLAMVDPNRPNSWQVGLGRKVVVSLLKDGFSVVVCAKAGNPVHFLLADGDTEENVISSIRHAVQAANIKMGEINGSAVVHH
;
A
#
# COMPACT_ATOMS: atom_id res chain seq x y z
N MET A 1 10.60 9.09 -11.80
CA MET A 1 10.17 8.15 -10.74
C MET A 1 10.73 8.65 -9.41
N ASN A 2 9.88 8.91 -8.43
CA ASN A 2 10.33 9.39 -7.12
C ASN A 2 11.16 8.31 -6.41
N ARG A 3 12.24 8.73 -5.76
CA ARG A 3 13.01 7.80 -4.92
C ARG A 3 12.36 7.72 -3.55
N CYS A 4 12.19 6.50 -3.02
CA CYS A 4 11.64 6.30 -1.67
C CYS A 4 12.53 6.95 -0.60
N GLY A 5 13.84 7.09 -0.86
CA GLY A 5 14.78 7.66 0.10
C GLY A 5 14.72 6.90 1.43
N GLU A 6 14.53 7.65 2.49
CA GLU A 6 14.43 7.13 3.86
C GLU A 6 13.05 6.51 4.18
N CYS A 7 12.07 6.66 3.27
CA CYS A 7 10.73 6.09 3.47
C CYS A 7 10.78 4.57 3.49
N SER A 8 10.28 3.98 4.54
CA SER A 8 10.25 2.53 4.77
C SER A 8 8.85 2.00 5.09
N TRP A 9 7.80 2.76 4.79
CA TRP A 9 6.43 2.41 5.15
C TRP A 9 5.91 1.14 4.46
N CYS A 10 6.30 0.87 3.21
CA CYS A 10 6.01 -0.41 2.58
C CYS A 10 6.64 -1.59 3.35
N CYS A 11 7.83 -1.41 3.94
CA CYS A 11 8.44 -2.44 4.78
C CYS A 11 7.67 -2.71 6.07
N PHE A 12 6.80 -1.81 6.50
CA PHE A 12 5.90 -2.02 7.63
C PHE A 12 4.55 -2.59 7.18
N PHE A 13 3.86 -1.91 6.27
CA PHE A 13 2.47 -2.26 5.95
C PHE A 13 2.30 -3.53 5.13
N THR A 14 3.16 -3.78 4.14
CA THR A 14 2.96 -4.89 3.20
C THR A 14 3.51 -6.22 3.72
N ALA A 15 2.83 -7.32 3.39
CA ALA A 15 3.38 -8.65 3.58
C ALA A 15 4.54 -8.92 2.62
N VAL A 16 5.48 -9.76 3.04
CA VAL A 16 6.57 -10.28 2.20
C VAL A 16 6.62 -11.80 2.40
N PRO A 17 5.87 -12.56 1.59
CA PRO A 17 5.72 -14.01 1.76
C PRO A 17 7.06 -14.74 1.74
N GLU A 18 7.99 -14.31 0.89
CA GLU A 18 9.32 -14.91 0.75
C GLU A 18 10.15 -14.87 2.05
N PHE A 19 9.81 -13.96 2.95
CA PHE A 19 10.44 -13.83 4.27
C PHE A 19 9.49 -14.22 5.40
N ALA A 20 8.34 -14.83 5.08
CA ALA A 20 7.26 -15.09 6.04
C ALA A 20 6.86 -13.85 6.88
N LYS A 21 7.06 -12.65 6.33
CA LYS A 21 6.72 -11.39 6.97
C LYS A 21 5.24 -11.08 6.78
N PRO A 22 4.44 -10.97 7.83
CA PRO A 22 3.05 -10.56 7.73
C PRO A 22 2.91 -9.05 7.50
N ASN A 23 1.69 -8.61 7.19
CA ASN A 23 1.32 -7.20 7.20
C ASN A 23 1.52 -6.57 8.59
N ASN A 24 1.75 -5.25 8.61
CA ASN A 24 1.83 -4.43 9.83
C ASN A 24 2.94 -4.83 10.81
N GLN A 25 3.99 -5.39 10.29
CA GLN A 25 5.22 -5.68 11.03
C GLN A 25 6.43 -5.19 10.24
N TRP A 26 7.45 -4.72 10.94
CA TRP A 26 8.68 -4.32 10.29
C TRP A 26 9.40 -5.50 9.65
N CYS A 27 9.86 -5.30 8.43
CA CYS A 27 10.75 -6.25 7.77
C CYS A 27 12.09 -6.33 8.52
N CYS A 28 12.65 -7.53 8.67
CA CYS A 28 13.95 -7.75 9.35
C CYS A 28 15.12 -7.04 8.65
N PHE A 29 15.00 -6.74 7.35
CA PHE A 29 16.00 -5.98 6.58
C PHE A 29 15.73 -4.48 6.55
N CYS A 30 14.62 -4.03 7.15
CA CYS A 30 14.28 -2.62 7.19
C CYS A 30 14.99 -1.94 8.36
N LYS A 31 15.63 -0.83 8.04
CA LYS A 31 16.07 0.15 9.04
C LYS A 31 15.10 1.34 8.95
N PRO A 32 14.17 1.48 9.89
CA PRO A 32 13.24 2.60 9.88
C PRO A 32 13.98 3.94 9.76
N CYS A 33 13.49 4.81 8.87
CA CYS A 33 14.10 6.10 8.53
C CYS A 33 15.46 6.04 7.79
N GLU A 34 16.00 4.85 7.53
CA GLU A 34 17.22 4.68 6.73
C GLU A 34 16.94 3.94 5.41
N GLY A 35 15.81 3.19 5.36
CA GLY A 35 15.40 2.42 4.19
C GLY A 35 15.66 0.91 4.29
N CYS A 36 15.77 0.25 3.15
CA CYS A 36 15.93 -1.20 3.07
C CYS A 36 17.41 -1.61 2.97
N GLY A 37 17.91 -2.33 3.98
CA GLY A 37 19.28 -2.84 3.98
C GLY A 37 19.57 -3.94 2.94
N ALA A 38 18.52 -4.56 2.37
CA ALA A 38 18.61 -5.58 1.32
C ALA A 38 18.05 -5.09 -0.03
N TYR A 39 18.16 -3.78 -0.33
CA TYR A 39 17.48 -3.17 -1.48
C TYR A 39 17.77 -3.87 -2.81
N ASN A 40 19.00 -4.29 -3.06
CA ASN A 40 19.41 -4.97 -4.30
C ASN A 40 19.03 -6.47 -4.31
N LEU A 41 18.63 -7.03 -3.18
CA LEU A 41 18.25 -8.43 -2.99
C LEU A 41 16.77 -8.58 -2.68
N ARG A 42 15.98 -7.54 -2.97
CA ARG A 42 14.54 -7.56 -2.69
C ARG A 42 13.86 -8.70 -3.47
N PRO A 43 13.00 -9.48 -2.80
CA PRO A 43 12.17 -10.46 -3.49
C PRO A 43 11.14 -9.78 -4.41
N SER A 44 10.48 -10.56 -5.26
CA SER A 44 9.52 -10.05 -6.25
C SER A 44 8.38 -9.27 -5.59
N SER A 45 7.84 -9.75 -4.47
CA SER A 45 6.78 -9.04 -3.73
C SER A 45 7.17 -7.63 -3.29
N CYS A 46 8.46 -7.37 -3.02
CA CYS A 46 8.98 -6.04 -2.69
C CYS A 46 9.33 -5.22 -3.93
N SER A 47 9.92 -5.85 -4.95
CA SER A 47 10.43 -5.14 -6.14
C SER A 47 9.30 -4.71 -7.08
N GLU A 48 8.20 -5.45 -7.10
CA GLU A 48 6.99 -5.15 -7.89
C GLU A 48 6.03 -4.20 -7.15
N TYR A 49 6.19 -4.05 -5.83
CA TYR A 49 5.32 -3.17 -5.06
C TYR A 49 5.56 -1.70 -5.38
N VAL A 50 4.47 -0.98 -5.64
CA VAL A 50 4.50 0.45 -5.95
C VAL A 50 3.37 1.18 -5.20
N CYS A 51 3.73 2.19 -4.41
CA CYS A 51 2.76 3.11 -3.82
C CYS A 51 2.54 4.33 -4.74
N LEU A 52 1.46 5.08 -4.49
CA LEU A 52 1.11 6.25 -5.29
C LEU A 52 2.24 7.28 -5.37
N TYR A 53 2.96 7.53 -4.29
CA TYR A 53 4.10 8.44 -4.28
C TYR A 53 5.23 7.97 -5.21
N TYR A 54 5.53 6.67 -5.20
CA TYR A 54 6.60 6.10 -6.01
C TYR A 54 6.33 6.21 -7.51
N ILE A 55 5.08 5.99 -7.94
CA ILE A 55 4.70 6.06 -9.37
C ILE A 55 4.51 7.49 -9.87
N ASN A 56 4.24 8.45 -8.98
CA ASN A 56 4.02 9.86 -9.35
C ASN A 56 5.28 10.69 -9.11
N TYR A 57 6.21 10.64 -10.05
CA TYR A 57 7.52 11.28 -9.97
C TYR A 57 7.49 12.82 -9.84
N TRP A 58 6.34 13.46 -10.10
CA TRP A 58 6.16 14.93 -9.95
C TRP A 58 5.66 15.34 -8.56
N LEU A 59 5.27 14.40 -7.69
CA LEU A 59 4.85 14.74 -6.35
C LEU A 59 6.03 15.27 -5.53
N PRO A 60 5.88 16.44 -4.87
CA PRO A 60 6.88 16.94 -3.93
C PRO A 60 7.20 15.94 -2.81
N GLU A 61 8.40 16.02 -2.26
CA GLU A 61 8.85 15.13 -1.18
C GLU A 61 7.92 15.12 0.04
N ALA A 62 7.29 16.25 0.34
CA ALA A 62 6.32 16.35 1.43
C ALA A 62 5.13 15.37 1.32
N TYR A 63 4.87 14.81 0.13
CA TYR A 63 3.86 13.76 -0.08
C TYR A 63 4.40 12.34 0.15
N ARG A 64 5.69 12.19 0.44
CA ARG A 64 6.26 10.89 0.81
C ARG A 64 5.52 10.35 2.04
N PRO A 65 5.18 9.06 2.08
CA PRO A 65 4.32 8.49 3.13
C PRO A 65 4.77 8.78 4.55
N ASP A 66 6.07 8.72 4.83
CA ASP A 66 6.63 9.05 6.15
C ASP A 66 6.48 10.53 6.51
N GLN A 67 6.42 11.44 5.53
CA GLN A 67 6.21 12.86 5.74
C GLN A 67 4.72 13.21 5.89
N CYS A 68 3.87 12.76 4.95
CA CYS A 68 2.45 13.10 4.97
C CYS A 68 1.60 12.21 5.90
N GLY A 69 2.13 11.08 6.38
CA GLY A 69 1.45 10.17 7.30
C GLY A 69 0.45 9.24 6.66
N VAL A 70 0.41 9.14 5.33
CA VAL A 70 -0.50 8.24 4.62
C VAL A 70 0.21 7.61 3.43
N MET A 71 0.16 6.30 3.32
CA MET A 71 0.59 5.56 2.15
C MET A 71 -0.63 5.16 1.33
N PHE A 72 -0.67 5.59 0.06
CA PHE A 72 -1.76 5.26 -0.86
C PHE A 72 -1.31 4.15 -1.81
N GLU A 73 -2.15 3.13 -1.93
CA GLU A 73 -1.96 2.00 -2.84
C GLU A 73 -3.21 1.81 -3.68
N LYS A 74 -3.05 1.73 -5.00
CA LYS A 74 -4.17 1.41 -5.89
C LYS A 74 -4.40 -0.10 -5.89
N LEU A 75 -5.62 -0.54 -5.66
CA LEU A 75 -6.00 -1.92 -5.89
C LEU A 75 -6.01 -2.21 -7.38
N TYR A 76 -5.35 -3.31 -7.75
CA TYR A 76 -5.23 -3.74 -9.15
C TYR A 76 -6.61 -3.90 -9.80
N ASP A 77 -6.74 -3.45 -11.06
CA ASP A 77 -7.96 -3.49 -11.89
C ASP A 77 -9.22 -2.92 -11.22
N SER A 78 -9.07 -1.99 -10.28
CA SER A 78 -10.21 -1.36 -9.62
C SER A 78 -10.13 0.16 -9.62
N ARG A 79 -11.23 0.81 -9.24
CA ARG A 79 -11.28 2.24 -8.96
C ARG A 79 -11.18 2.53 -7.45
N VAL A 80 -10.41 1.73 -6.74
CA VAL A 80 -10.26 1.83 -5.29
C VAL A 80 -8.80 2.05 -4.91
N PHE A 81 -8.56 3.01 -4.02
CA PHE A 81 -7.30 3.20 -3.34
C PHE A 81 -7.40 2.80 -1.87
N LEU A 82 -6.40 2.11 -1.37
CA LEU A 82 -6.18 1.93 0.05
C LEU A 82 -5.33 3.09 0.57
N ALA A 83 -5.76 3.71 1.66
CA ALA A 83 -5.02 4.73 2.40
C ALA A 83 -4.58 4.14 3.73
N MET A 84 -3.35 3.65 3.81
CA MET A 84 -2.77 3.10 5.03
C MET A 84 -2.18 4.24 5.86
N VAL A 85 -2.71 4.45 7.05
CA VAL A 85 -2.45 5.62 7.87
C VAL A 85 -1.43 5.31 8.96
N ASP A 86 -0.54 6.27 9.22
CA ASP A 86 0.41 6.23 10.33
C ASP A 86 -0.32 5.99 11.67
N PRO A 87 -0.04 4.88 12.37
CA PRO A 87 -0.66 4.63 13.66
C PRO A 87 -0.44 5.74 14.69
N ASN A 88 0.66 6.50 14.57
CA ASN A 88 0.97 7.63 15.45
C ASN A 88 0.30 8.94 14.99
N ARG A 89 -0.23 8.98 13.77
CA ARG A 89 -0.92 10.13 13.17
C ARG A 89 -2.25 9.71 12.52
N PRO A 90 -3.21 9.12 13.29
CA PRO A 90 -4.39 8.45 12.75
C PRO A 90 -5.32 9.37 11.93
N ASN A 91 -5.20 10.68 12.09
CA ASN A 91 -6.02 11.68 11.38
C ASN A 91 -5.30 12.30 10.17
N SER A 92 -4.11 11.83 9.79
CA SER A 92 -3.34 12.44 8.70
C SER A 92 -4.04 12.40 7.33
N TRP A 93 -4.95 11.48 7.10
CA TRP A 93 -5.80 11.43 5.91
C TRP A 93 -6.89 12.52 5.87
N GLN A 94 -7.27 13.09 7.04
CA GLN A 94 -8.29 14.13 7.17
C GLN A 94 -7.72 15.55 7.12
N VAL A 95 -6.41 15.69 7.22
CA VAL A 95 -5.74 17.00 7.31
C VAL A 95 -4.57 17.10 6.33
N GLY A 96 -4.11 18.31 6.07
CA GLY A 96 -2.88 18.59 5.35
C GLY A 96 -2.82 17.92 3.96
N LEU A 97 -1.69 17.28 3.67
CA LEU A 97 -1.40 16.69 2.37
C LEU A 97 -2.14 15.36 2.15
N GLY A 98 -2.34 14.56 3.20
CA GLY A 98 -3.13 13.33 3.12
C GLY A 98 -4.55 13.62 2.63
N ARG A 99 -5.21 14.63 3.22
CA ARG A 99 -6.54 15.08 2.76
C ARG A 99 -6.54 15.56 1.31
N LYS A 100 -5.50 16.29 0.89
CA LYS A 100 -5.43 16.77 -0.51
C LYS A 100 -5.41 15.60 -1.49
N VAL A 101 -4.66 14.55 -1.20
CA VAL A 101 -4.64 13.34 -2.03
C VAL A 101 -6.00 12.64 -2.04
N VAL A 102 -6.62 12.44 -0.87
CA VAL A 102 -7.96 11.84 -0.75
C VAL A 102 -8.97 12.60 -1.62
N VAL A 103 -9.03 13.93 -1.47
CA VAL A 103 -9.98 14.76 -2.23
C VAL A 103 -9.70 14.69 -3.73
N SER A 104 -8.43 14.67 -4.15
CA SER A 104 -8.08 14.52 -5.57
C SER A 104 -8.55 13.18 -6.11
N LEU A 105 -8.27 12.08 -5.40
CA LEU A 105 -8.69 10.74 -5.81
C LEU A 105 -10.20 10.63 -5.97
N LEU A 106 -10.98 11.14 -5.00
CA LEU A 106 -12.45 11.16 -5.08
C LEU A 106 -12.95 11.95 -6.29
N LYS A 107 -12.38 13.12 -6.58
CA LYS A 107 -12.71 13.92 -7.76
C LYS A 107 -12.39 13.22 -9.08
N ASP A 108 -11.33 12.43 -9.09
CA ASP A 108 -10.93 11.62 -10.25
C ASP A 108 -11.75 10.31 -10.36
N GLY A 109 -12.78 10.15 -9.50
CA GLY A 109 -13.70 9.02 -9.50
C GLY A 109 -13.11 7.74 -8.92
N PHE A 110 -12.14 7.85 -8.02
CA PHE A 110 -11.63 6.72 -7.24
C PHE A 110 -12.17 6.75 -5.82
N SER A 111 -12.74 5.66 -5.36
CA SER A 111 -13.08 5.49 -3.95
C SER A 111 -11.83 5.24 -3.11
N VAL A 112 -11.85 5.70 -1.86
CA VAL A 112 -10.71 5.57 -0.95
C VAL A 112 -11.12 4.82 0.30
N VAL A 113 -10.44 3.73 0.61
CA VAL A 113 -10.63 2.97 1.84
C VAL A 113 -9.50 3.28 2.81
N VAL A 114 -9.84 3.91 3.91
CA VAL A 114 -8.88 4.25 4.96
C VAL A 114 -8.66 3.04 5.85
N CYS A 115 -7.41 2.65 6.02
CA CYS A 115 -6.99 1.52 6.84
C CYS A 115 -6.09 2.00 7.98
N ALA A 116 -6.49 1.75 9.22
CA ALA A 116 -5.62 1.99 10.39
C ALA A 116 -4.42 1.02 10.40
N LYS A 117 -4.62 -0.18 9.82
CA LYS A 117 -3.60 -1.18 9.52
C LYS A 117 -3.95 -1.80 8.18
N ALA A 118 -2.96 -2.29 7.42
CA ALA A 118 -3.24 -3.00 6.18
C ALA A 118 -4.19 -4.19 6.45
N GLY A 119 -5.25 -4.27 5.67
CA GLY A 119 -6.30 -5.27 5.82
C GLY A 119 -7.36 -4.96 6.89
N ASN A 120 -7.30 -3.79 7.55
CA ASN A 120 -8.30 -3.38 8.55
C ASN A 120 -8.93 -2.03 8.16
N PRO A 121 -9.97 -2.03 7.30
CA PRO A 121 -10.65 -0.81 6.89
C PRO A 121 -11.39 -0.17 8.07
N VAL A 122 -11.33 1.16 8.15
CA VAL A 122 -12.02 1.94 9.18
C VAL A 122 -12.99 2.98 8.60
N HIS A 123 -12.75 3.44 7.35
CA HIS A 123 -13.63 4.37 6.65
C HIS A 123 -13.67 4.05 5.16
N PHE A 124 -14.86 4.15 4.58
CA PHE A 124 -15.11 4.08 3.15
C PHE A 124 -15.49 5.48 2.66
N LEU A 125 -14.68 6.06 1.80
CA LEU A 125 -14.92 7.33 1.14
C LEU A 125 -15.25 7.02 -0.31
N LEU A 126 -16.51 7.17 -0.68
CA LEU A 126 -17.02 6.74 -1.97
C LEU A 126 -16.90 7.88 -2.99
N ALA A 127 -16.44 7.55 -4.19
CA ALA A 127 -16.56 8.44 -5.34
C ALA A 127 -18.02 8.53 -5.81
N ASP A 128 -18.36 9.59 -6.56
CA ASP A 128 -19.70 9.77 -7.10
C ASP A 128 -20.13 8.56 -7.93
N GLY A 129 -21.29 8.00 -7.57
CA GLY A 129 -21.88 6.84 -8.24
C GLY A 129 -21.32 5.48 -7.81
N ASP A 130 -20.38 5.43 -6.87
CA ASP A 130 -19.88 4.18 -6.30
C ASP A 130 -20.67 3.78 -5.03
N THR A 131 -20.58 2.51 -4.65
CA THR A 131 -21.22 1.96 -3.46
C THR A 131 -20.22 1.20 -2.59
N GLU A 132 -20.51 1.10 -1.30
CA GLU A 132 -19.67 0.33 -0.38
C GLU A 132 -19.57 -1.15 -0.80
N GLU A 133 -20.65 -1.72 -1.33
CA GLU A 133 -20.68 -3.10 -1.84
C GLU A 133 -19.71 -3.30 -3.01
N ASN A 134 -19.66 -2.35 -3.96
CA ASN A 134 -18.73 -2.38 -5.08
C ASN A 134 -17.27 -2.29 -4.59
N VAL A 135 -17.00 -1.43 -3.63
CA VAL A 135 -15.67 -1.28 -3.03
C VAL A 135 -15.27 -2.56 -2.30
N ILE A 136 -16.14 -3.14 -1.49
CA ILE A 136 -15.89 -4.42 -0.79
C ILE A 136 -15.65 -5.55 -1.79
N SER A 137 -16.43 -5.62 -2.87
CA SER A 137 -16.24 -6.60 -3.95
C SER A 137 -14.86 -6.45 -4.59
N SER A 138 -14.42 -5.23 -4.87
CA SER A 138 -13.09 -4.94 -5.40
C SER A 138 -11.97 -5.40 -4.47
N ILE A 139 -12.13 -5.18 -3.16
CA ILE A 139 -11.17 -5.64 -2.15
C ILE A 139 -11.10 -7.17 -2.14
N ARG A 140 -12.24 -7.85 -2.14
CA ARG A 140 -12.29 -9.33 -2.16
C ARG A 140 -11.60 -9.90 -3.39
N HIS A 141 -11.84 -9.32 -4.58
CA HIS A 141 -11.19 -9.72 -5.82
C HIS A 141 -9.67 -9.55 -5.75
N ALA A 142 -9.19 -8.41 -5.24
CA ALA A 142 -7.75 -8.17 -5.11
C ALA A 142 -7.09 -9.17 -4.13
N VAL A 143 -7.75 -9.49 -3.01
CA VAL A 143 -7.27 -10.49 -2.03
C VAL A 143 -7.23 -11.89 -2.65
N GLN A 144 -8.25 -12.27 -3.41
CA GLN A 144 -8.28 -13.57 -4.08
C GLN A 144 -7.17 -13.69 -5.14
N ALA A 145 -6.96 -12.66 -5.96
CA ALA A 145 -5.89 -12.61 -6.95
C ALA A 145 -4.50 -12.72 -6.30
N ALA A 146 -4.29 -12.03 -5.18
CA ALA A 146 -3.04 -12.11 -4.43
C ALA A 146 -2.80 -13.52 -3.85
N ASN A 147 -3.85 -14.18 -3.33
CA ASN A 147 -3.76 -15.53 -2.78
C ASN A 147 -3.48 -16.59 -3.87
N ILE A 148 -4.05 -16.43 -5.07
CA ILE A 148 -3.75 -17.30 -6.22
C ILE A 148 -2.28 -17.17 -6.61
N LYS A 149 -1.78 -15.93 -6.73
CA LYS A 149 -0.37 -15.65 -7.04
C LYS A 149 0.59 -16.26 -6.00
N MET A 150 0.23 -16.22 -4.72
CA MET A 150 1.01 -16.84 -3.64
C MET A 150 0.98 -18.37 -3.70
N GLY A 151 -0.14 -18.97 -4.08
CA GLY A 151 -0.26 -20.42 -4.29
C GLY A 151 0.64 -20.92 -5.41
N GLU A 152 0.74 -20.18 -6.51
CA GLU A 152 1.62 -20.47 -7.64
C GLU A 152 3.11 -20.38 -7.27
N ILE A 153 3.50 -19.37 -6.49
CA ILE A 153 4.88 -19.19 -6.00
C ILE A 153 5.28 -20.35 -5.08
N ASN A 154 4.42 -20.75 -4.15
CA ASN A 154 4.67 -21.85 -3.22
C ASN A 154 4.62 -23.22 -3.93
N GLY A 155 3.81 -23.38 -4.98
CA GLY A 155 3.74 -24.59 -5.80
C GLY A 155 4.99 -24.81 -6.67
N SER A 156 5.64 -23.74 -7.12
CA SER A 156 6.86 -23.81 -7.93
C SER A 156 8.13 -24.10 -7.12
N ALA A 157 8.08 -23.94 -5.80
CA ALA A 157 9.22 -24.21 -4.91
C ALA A 157 9.38 -25.69 -4.51
N VAL A 158 8.48 -26.57 -4.95
CA VAL A 158 8.44 -28.01 -4.56
C VAL A 158 9.01 -28.96 -5.64
N VAL A 159 9.63 -28.46 -6.69
CA VAL A 159 10.25 -29.33 -7.71
C VAL A 159 11.71 -28.93 -7.95
N HIS A 160 12.60 -29.31 -7.05
CA HIS A 160 13.98 -29.69 -7.39
C HIS A 160 14.54 -30.64 -6.34
N HIS A 161 14.48 -31.91 -6.70
CA HIS A 161 15.33 -32.95 -6.13
C HIS A 161 16.76 -32.82 -6.67
#